data_ef5186acbf50dd3c4873523685988399
#
_entry.id   ef5186acbf50dd3c4873523685988399
#
_cell.length_a   1.000
_cell.length_b   1.000
_cell.length_c   1.000
_cell.angle_alpha   90.00
_cell.angle_beta   90.00
_cell.angle_gamma   90.00
#
_symmetry.space_group_name_H-M   'P 1'
#
loop_
_entity.id
_entity.type
_entity.pdbx_description
1 polymer ?
#
loop_
_entity_poly.entity_id
_entity_poly.type
_entity_poly.pdbx_seq_one_letter_code
_entity_poly.pdbx_strand_id
1 'polypeptide(L)'
;MTTFVLVPGFWLGAWAWRPVAAALRGQGHEVYPLSLTGLGERAHLARPDTDLDVHVTDVVNLLRYEDLHDVVLVGHSYAGAVVTTAAADRMTDRIAQLVFVDTGPLPDGATNDDFNPPQERDRNAALVAEHGDGWRLPPPPWAELAAAADVDDSVVALLDERSVAQPWATATSPVRLTGAWEKLPRLGVLSSFTAEQARGMAAAVPLCRHMAGDSWHYEELPTWHWPMLSRPAELAQILHGARPTA
;
A
#
# COMPACT_ATOMS: atom_id res chain seq x y z
N MET A 1 -9.48 17.34 -13.51
CA MET A 1 -8.08 17.11 -13.10
C MET A 1 -8.11 16.66 -11.66
N THR A 2 -7.42 15.60 -11.29
CA THR A 2 -7.37 15.04 -9.93
C THR A 2 -5.91 14.85 -9.54
N THR A 3 -5.57 15.08 -8.28
CA THR A 3 -4.23 14.84 -7.74
C THR A 3 -4.17 13.47 -7.09
N PHE A 4 -3.25 12.62 -7.53
CA PHE A 4 -3.02 11.28 -6.98
C PHE A 4 -1.67 11.21 -6.27
N VAL A 5 -1.66 10.61 -5.07
CA VAL A 5 -0.44 10.15 -4.41
C VAL A 5 -0.47 8.63 -4.36
N LEU A 6 0.55 7.97 -4.94
CA LEU A 6 0.61 6.52 -5.10
C LEU A 6 1.73 5.94 -4.23
N VAL A 7 1.37 5.14 -3.22
CA VAL A 7 2.32 4.59 -2.24
C VAL A 7 2.40 3.07 -2.39
N PRO A 8 3.59 2.49 -2.66
CA PRO A 8 3.75 1.05 -2.83
C PRO A 8 3.82 0.31 -1.49
N GLY A 9 3.53 -1.00 -1.55
CA GLY A 9 3.72 -1.92 -0.43
C GLY A 9 5.18 -2.27 -0.15
N PHE A 10 5.40 -3.35 0.60
CA PHE A 10 6.73 -3.83 0.98
C PHE A 10 7.65 -4.04 -0.21
N TRP A 11 8.94 -3.86 0.01
CA TRP A 11 10.06 -4.09 -0.91
C TRP A 11 10.12 -3.18 -2.13
N LEU A 12 9.03 -2.45 -2.45
CA LEU A 12 8.88 -1.70 -3.68
C LEU A 12 9.14 -0.21 -3.48
N GLY A 13 9.44 0.48 -4.57
CA GLY A 13 9.54 1.94 -4.62
C GLY A 13 8.53 2.54 -5.61
N ALA A 14 8.59 3.86 -5.80
CA ALA A 14 7.78 4.59 -6.77
C ALA A 14 7.83 4.03 -8.19
N TRP A 15 8.93 3.32 -8.52
CA TRP A 15 9.13 2.68 -9.82
C TRP A 15 8.00 1.69 -10.17
N ALA A 16 7.41 1.01 -9.16
CA ALA A 16 6.34 0.04 -9.37
C ALA A 16 5.05 0.70 -9.92
N TRP A 17 4.83 1.96 -9.60
CA TRP A 17 3.69 2.73 -10.07
C TRP A 17 3.91 3.43 -11.41
N ARG A 18 5.10 3.34 -12.02
CA ARG A 18 5.46 4.09 -13.23
C ARG A 18 4.46 3.91 -14.39
N PRO A 19 4.02 2.68 -14.73
CA PRO A 19 3.04 2.50 -15.83
C PRO A 19 1.69 3.14 -15.52
N VAL A 20 1.17 2.96 -14.29
CA VAL A 20 -0.09 3.56 -13.84
C VAL A 20 -0.01 5.08 -13.82
N ALA A 21 1.08 5.63 -13.29
CA ALA A 21 1.30 7.07 -13.24
C ALA A 21 1.38 7.70 -14.64
N ALA A 22 2.02 7.02 -15.61
CA ALA A 22 2.08 7.47 -16.99
C ALA A 22 0.68 7.50 -17.63
N ALA A 23 -0.14 6.47 -17.40
CA ALA A 23 -1.51 6.41 -17.92
C ALA A 23 -2.39 7.52 -17.32
N LEU A 24 -2.35 7.71 -16.00
CA LEU A 24 -3.12 8.77 -15.33
C LEU A 24 -2.68 10.18 -15.78
N ARG A 25 -1.38 10.43 -15.94
CA ARG A 25 -0.87 11.70 -16.49
C ARG A 25 -1.34 11.92 -17.92
N GLY A 26 -1.36 10.86 -18.75
CA GLY A 26 -1.92 10.90 -20.10
C GLY A 26 -3.40 11.26 -20.15
N GLN A 27 -4.14 11.03 -19.05
CA GLN A 27 -5.54 11.39 -18.85
C GLN A 27 -5.73 12.77 -18.22
N GLY A 28 -4.64 13.55 -18.03
CA GLY A 28 -4.69 14.91 -17.51
C GLY A 28 -4.70 15.04 -16.00
N HIS A 29 -4.28 14.00 -15.27
CA HIS A 29 -4.15 14.04 -13.81
C HIS A 29 -2.75 14.44 -13.36
N GLU A 30 -2.67 15.00 -12.16
CA GLU A 30 -1.43 15.21 -11.44
C GLU A 30 -1.12 13.98 -10.59
N VAL A 31 0.10 13.43 -10.67
CA VAL A 31 0.41 12.12 -10.07
C VAL A 31 1.78 12.12 -9.41
N TYR A 32 1.80 11.75 -8.15
CA TYR A 32 2.99 11.67 -7.28
C TYR A 32 3.22 10.23 -6.80
N PRO A 33 3.95 9.39 -7.55
CA PRO A 33 4.44 8.12 -7.03
C PRO A 33 5.53 8.39 -5.99
N LEU A 34 5.40 7.80 -4.79
CA LEU A 34 6.30 8.02 -3.66
C LEU A 34 7.06 6.75 -3.31
N SER A 35 8.38 6.83 -3.16
CA SER A 35 9.17 5.81 -2.46
C SER A 35 9.31 6.19 -0.99
N LEU A 36 8.99 5.24 -0.11
CA LEU A 36 9.15 5.43 1.33
C LEU A 36 10.63 5.35 1.74
N THR A 37 11.00 5.95 2.86
CA THR A 37 12.37 5.93 3.37
C THR A 37 12.89 4.50 3.53
N GLY A 38 14.04 4.23 2.94
CA GLY A 38 14.66 2.90 2.94
C GLY A 38 14.22 2.00 1.79
N LEU A 39 13.35 2.46 0.87
CA LEU A 39 12.83 1.69 -0.25
C LEU A 39 13.11 2.37 -1.60
N GLY A 40 13.12 1.57 -2.67
CA GLY A 40 13.38 2.06 -4.03
C GLY A 40 14.68 2.87 -4.12
N GLU A 41 14.64 4.03 -4.79
CA GLU A 41 15.77 4.96 -4.92
C GLU A 41 16.23 5.57 -3.59
N ARG A 42 15.43 5.42 -2.53
CA ARG A 42 15.73 5.87 -1.16
C ARG A 42 16.29 4.75 -0.27
N ALA A 43 16.64 3.59 -0.85
CA ALA A 43 17.18 2.42 -0.13
C ALA A 43 18.40 2.76 0.75
N HIS A 44 19.24 3.68 0.29
CA HIS A 44 20.43 4.15 1.02
C HIS A 44 20.12 4.89 2.33
N LEU A 45 18.86 5.28 2.56
CA LEU A 45 18.40 5.95 3.78
C LEU A 45 17.88 4.97 4.85
N ALA A 46 17.81 3.66 4.52
CA ALA A 46 17.36 2.65 5.48
C ALA A 46 18.23 2.62 6.74
N ARG A 47 17.61 2.53 7.89
CA ARG A 47 18.24 2.43 9.21
C ARG A 47 17.51 1.37 10.06
N PRO A 48 18.16 0.80 11.08
CA PRO A 48 17.47 -0.12 12.00
C PRO A 48 16.27 0.49 12.73
N ASP A 49 16.26 1.80 12.90
CA ASP A 49 15.19 2.59 13.53
C ASP A 49 14.19 3.19 12.53
N THR A 50 14.28 2.85 11.23
CA THR A 50 13.26 3.21 10.24
C THR A 50 11.99 2.41 10.54
N ASP A 51 11.02 3.06 11.17
CA ASP A 51 9.75 2.49 11.61
C ASP A 51 8.55 2.98 10.78
N LEU A 52 7.34 2.58 11.18
CA LEU A 52 6.11 3.00 10.52
C LEU A 52 5.92 4.53 10.56
N ASP A 53 6.29 5.21 11.64
CA ASP A 53 6.11 6.66 11.77
C ASP A 53 6.98 7.45 10.78
N VAL A 54 8.17 6.94 10.47
CA VAL A 54 9.03 7.48 9.40
C VAL A 54 8.31 7.41 8.05
N HIS A 55 7.71 6.26 7.70
CA HIS A 55 6.98 6.10 6.45
C HIS A 55 5.71 6.96 6.38
N VAL A 56 4.97 7.07 7.47
CA VAL A 56 3.83 7.99 7.56
C VAL A 56 4.27 9.43 7.36
N THR A 57 5.42 9.80 7.94
CA THR A 57 5.98 11.16 7.81
C THR A 57 6.41 11.45 6.38
N ASP A 58 6.90 10.47 5.61
CA ASP A 58 7.19 10.65 4.18
C ASP A 58 5.96 11.10 3.40
N VAL A 59 4.79 10.48 3.63
CA VAL A 59 3.53 10.86 2.98
C VAL A 59 3.04 12.22 3.46
N VAL A 60 3.04 12.45 4.77
CA VAL A 60 2.64 13.74 5.37
C VAL A 60 3.48 14.89 4.83
N ASN A 61 4.79 14.69 4.71
CA ASN A 61 5.71 15.71 4.19
C ASN A 61 5.46 15.98 2.70
N LEU A 62 5.23 14.94 1.89
CA LEU A 62 4.85 15.15 0.49
C LEU A 62 3.60 16.02 0.39
N LEU A 63 2.53 15.66 1.11
CA LEU A 63 1.28 16.43 1.12
C LEU A 63 1.48 17.89 1.54
N ARG A 64 2.36 18.11 2.53
CA ARG A 64 2.62 19.42 3.10
C ARG A 64 3.50 20.30 2.22
N TYR A 65 4.64 19.77 1.75
CA TYR A 65 5.66 20.58 1.08
C TYR A 65 5.39 20.81 -0.41
N GLU A 66 4.61 19.89 -1.04
CA GLU A 66 4.05 20.13 -2.38
C GLU A 66 2.70 20.86 -2.32
N ASP A 67 2.23 21.24 -1.11
CA ASP A 67 0.95 21.90 -0.84
C ASP A 67 -0.27 21.23 -1.52
N LEU A 68 -0.31 19.89 -1.46
CA LEU A 68 -1.35 19.11 -2.13
C LEU A 68 -2.66 19.16 -1.33
N HIS A 69 -3.76 19.34 -2.05
CA HIS A 69 -5.13 19.36 -1.54
C HIS A 69 -6.04 18.50 -2.41
N ASP A 70 -7.17 18.09 -1.87
CA ASP A 70 -8.18 17.24 -2.55
C ASP A 70 -7.56 15.97 -3.16
N VAL A 71 -6.62 15.36 -2.42
CA VAL A 71 -5.80 14.25 -2.90
C VAL A 71 -6.59 12.93 -2.85
N VAL A 72 -6.52 12.17 -3.92
CA VAL A 72 -6.82 10.73 -3.92
C VAL A 72 -5.55 10.01 -3.49
N LEU A 73 -5.53 9.54 -2.23
CA LEU A 73 -4.38 8.89 -1.63
C LEU A 73 -4.50 7.38 -1.79
N VAL A 74 -3.62 6.80 -2.61
CA VAL A 74 -3.63 5.39 -3.00
C VAL A 74 -2.53 4.63 -2.27
N GLY A 75 -2.91 3.62 -1.51
CA GLY A 75 -1.98 2.72 -0.84
C GLY A 75 -2.16 1.27 -1.26
N HIS A 76 -1.08 0.61 -1.64
CA HIS A 76 -1.05 -0.82 -1.95
C HIS A 76 -0.57 -1.62 -0.75
N SER A 77 -1.27 -2.74 -0.42
CA SER A 77 -0.82 -3.70 0.59
C SER A 77 -0.49 -3.01 1.92
N TYR A 78 0.70 -3.23 2.50
CA TYR A 78 1.23 -2.53 3.68
C TYR A 78 0.94 -1.02 3.67
N ALA A 79 1.21 -0.35 2.54
CA ALA A 79 0.99 1.10 2.49
C ALA A 79 -0.48 1.47 2.71
N GLY A 80 -1.43 0.73 2.13
CA GLY A 80 -2.85 0.94 2.36
C GLY A 80 -3.25 0.60 3.80
N ALA A 81 -2.76 -0.53 4.29
CA ALA A 81 -3.14 -1.04 5.60
C ALA A 81 -2.80 -0.07 6.74
N VAL A 82 -1.64 0.55 6.72
CA VAL A 82 -1.15 1.37 7.84
C VAL A 82 -0.63 2.75 7.44
N VAL A 83 0.16 2.89 6.35
CA VAL A 83 0.87 4.15 6.04
C VAL A 83 -0.09 5.24 5.57
N THR A 84 -0.87 4.97 4.50
CA THR A 84 -1.77 5.98 3.91
C THR A 84 -2.95 6.27 4.83
N THR A 85 -3.44 5.25 5.57
CA THR A 85 -4.49 5.42 6.58
C THR A 85 -4.01 6.37 7.69
N ALA A 86 -2.81 6.16 8.25
CA ALA A 86 -2.28 7.02 9.30
C ALA A 86 -1.91 8.42 8.79
N ALA A 87 -1.42 8.54 7.54
CA ALA A 87 -1.17 9.85 6.92
C ALA A 87 -2.48 10.63 6.70
N ALA A 88 -3.54 9.97 6.23
CA ALA A 88 -4.86 10.57 6.06
C ALA A 88 -5.48 10.96 7.40
N ASP A 89 -5.27 10.17 8.45
CA ASP A 89 -5.73 10.49 9.81
C ASP A 89 -5.10 11.79 10.33
N ARG A 90 -3.83 12.06 9.98
CA ARG A 90 -3.09 13.28 10.36
C ARG A 90 -3.38 14.49 9.46
N MET A 91 -3.81 14.27 8.21
CA MET A 91 -3.95 15.27 7.15
C MET A 91 -5.32 15.18 6.47
N THR A 92 -6.38 14.90 7.25
CA THR A 92 -7.74 14.63 6.75
C THR A 92 -8.28 15.76 5.88
N ASP A 93 -7.90 16.99 6.18
CA ASP A 93 -8.28 18.21 5.44
C ASP A 93 -7.68 18.31 4.03
N ARG A 94 -6.68 17.49 3.71
CA ARG A 94 -6.01 17.43 2.40
C ARG A 94 -6.44 16.26 1.54
N ILE A 95 -7.18 15.30 2.10
CA ILE A 95 -7.55 14.04 1.45
C ILE A 95 -9.01 14.05 1.02
N ALA A 96 -9.25 13.88 -0.27
CA ALA A 96 -10.59 13.74 -0.83
C ALA A 96 -11.09 12.29 -0.77
N GLN A 97 -10.19 11.31 -0.96
CA GLN A 97 -10.54 9.89 -0.96
C GLN A 97 -9.32 9.03 -0.61
N LEU A 98 -9.56 7.93 0.12
CA LEU A 98 -8.59 6.84 0.29
C LEU A 98 -8.87 5.71 -0.70
N VAL A 99 -7.80 5.21 -1.33
CA VAL A 99 -7.87 4.03 -2.20
C VAL A 99 -6.96 2.94 -1.65
N PHE A 100 -7.54 1.78 -1.42
CA PHE A 100 -6.87 0.59 -0.92
C PHE A 100 -6.72 -0.42 -2.05
N VAL A 101 -5.48 -0.66 -2.47
CA VAL A 101 -5.20 -1.61 -3.55
C VAL A 101 -4.77 -2.93 -2.93
N ASP A 102 -5.63 -3.93 -3.10
CA ASP A 102 -5.52 -5.30 -2.58
C ASP A 102 -5.22 -5.40 -1.08
N THR A 103 -5.89 -4.54 -0.30
CA THR A 103 -5.74 -4.44 1.16
C THR A 103 -6.93 -3.70 1.78
N GLY A 104 -6.94 -3.59 3.10
CA GLY A 104 -7.82 -2.73 3.87
C GLY A 104 -7.13 -2.16 5.10
N PRO A 105 -7.68 -1.10 5.71
CA PRO A 105 -7.07 -0.41 6.84
C PRO A 105 -7.08 -1.28 8.10
N LEU A 106 -5.99 -1.26 8.84
CA LEU A 106 -5.88 -1.89 10.15
C LEU A 106 -6.39 -0.95 11.25
N PRO A 107 -6.87 -1.51 12.36
CA PRO A 107 -7.32 -0.72 13.51
C PRO A 107 -6.17 -0.08 14.28
N ASP A 108 -6.47 0.97 15.04
CA ASP A 108 -5.53 1.59 15.97
C ASP A 108 -4.86 0.56 16.89
N GLY A 109 -3.54 0.70 17.04
CA GLY A 109 -2.70 -0.17 17.85
C GLY A 109 -2.28 -1.48 17.16
N ALA A 110 -2.83 -1.82 16.00
CA ALA A 110 -2.41 -3.00 15.25
C ALA A 110 -1.08 -2.76 14.52
N THR A 111 -0.36 -3.84 14.27
CA THR A 111 0.84 -3.85 13.43
C THR A 111 0.54 -4.50 12.09
N ASN A 112 1.31 -4.19 11.05
CA ASN A 112 1.14 -4.88 9.77
C ASN A 112 1.41 -6.39 9.91
N ASP A 113 2.31 -6.78 10.79
CA ASP A 113 2.66 -8.18 11.04
C ASP A 113 1.53 -8.97 11.74
N ASP A 114 0.60 -8.30 12.42
CA ASP A 114 -0.58 -8.95 13.02
C ASP A 114 -1.51 -9.56 11.98
N PHE A 115 -1.43 -9.10 10.72
CA PHE A 115 -2.19 -9.69 9.61
C PHE A 115 -1.68 -11.09 9.23
N ASN A 116 -0.44 -11.39 9.55
CA ASN A 116 0.18 -12.69 9.28
C ASN A 116 -0.24 -13.72 10.33
N PRO A 117 -0.53 -14.97 9.93
CA PRO A 117 -0.68 -16.07 10.89
C PRO A 117 0.64 -16.30 11.67
N PRO A 118 0.57 -16.90 12.87
CA PRO A 118 1.75 -17.07 13.73
C PRO A 118 2.96 -17.71 13.03
N GLN A 119 2.73 -18.73 12.19
CA GLN A 119 3.81 -19.42 11.46
C GLN A 119 4.52 -18.49 10.47
N GLU A 120 3.78 -17.58 9.79
CA GLU A 120 4.39 -16.60 8.90
C GLU A 120 5.15 -15.51 9.67
N ARG A 121 4.65 -15.11 10.83
CA ARG A 121 5.39 -14.18 11.73
C ARG A 121 6.71 -14.79 12.18
N ASP A 122 6.71 -16.05 12.62
CA ASP A 122 7.92 -16.77 13.02
C ASP A 122 8.90 -16.90 11.85
N ARG A 123 8.39 -17.22 10.65
CA ARG A 123 9.19 -17.29 9.42
C ARG A 123 9.82 -15.94 9.06
N ASN A 124 9.05 -14.86 9.10
CA ASN A 124 9.55 -13.52 8.82
C ASN A 124 10.62 -13.10 9.83
N ALA A 125 10.39 -13.37 11.11
CA ALA A 125 11.38 -13.10 12.15
C ALA A 125 12.70 -13.87 11.94
N ALA A 126 12.61 -15.15 11.52
CA ALA A 126 13.78 -15.96 11.18
C ALA A 126 14.51 -15.39 9.96
N LEU A 127 13.80 -15.02 8.88
CA LEU A 127 14.38 -14.40 7.69
C LEU A 127 15.11 -13.09 8.04
N VAL A 128 14.52 -12.26 8.89
CA VAL A 128 15.15 -11.02 9.37
C VAL A 128 16.44 -11.31 10.14
N ALA A 129 16.41 -12.30 11.03
CA ALA A 129 17.58 -12.67 11.83
C ALA A 129 18.71 -13.26 10.99
N GLU A 130 18.39 -14.17 10.05
CA GLU A 130 19.38 -14.95 9.30
C GLU A 130 19.87 -14.24 8.04
N HIS A 131 19.00 -13.46 7.37
CA HIS A 131 19.27 -12.89 6.05
C HIS A 131 19.08 -11.38 5.95
N GLY A 132 18.62 -10.74 7.04
CA GLY A 132 18.27 -9.32 7.09
C GLY A 132 19.10 -8.48 8.04
N ASP A 133 20.27 -8.94 8.43
CA ASP A 133 21.15 -8.27 9.42
C ASP A 133 20.44 -7.98 10.75
N GLY A 134 19.38 -8.73 11.06
CA GLY A 134 18.58 -8.58 12.27
C GLY A 134 17.56 -7.43 12.25
N TRP A 135 17.42 -6.71 11.13
CA TRP A 135 16.51 -5.56 11.06
C TRP A 135 15.82 -5.31 9.71
N ARG A 136 16.07 -6.14 8.72
CA ARG A 136 15.47 -6.05 7.38
C ARG A 136 14.80 -7.35 6.98
N LEU A 137 13.60 -7.28 6.43
CA LEU A 137 12.95 -8.43 5.81
C LEU A 137 13.35 -8.50 4.33
N PRO A 138 14.07 -9.55 3.89
CA PRO A 138 14.40 -9.74 2.49
C PRO A 138 13.16 -9.82 1.60
N PRO A 139 13.26 -9.46 0.30
CA PRO A 139 12.20 -9.74 -0.66
C PRO A 139 11.90 -11.24 -0.73
N PRO A 140 10.66 -11.61 -1.03
CA PRO A 140 10.31 -13.02 -1.22
C PRO A 140 10.89 -13.57 -2.54
N PRO A 141 10.91 -14.89 -2.72
CA PRO A 141 11.30 -15.50 -4.00
C PRO A 141 10.20 -15.22 -5.06
N TRP A 142 10.35 -14.14 -5.81
CA TRP A 142 9.33 -13.64 -6.73
C TRP A 142 8.87 -14.67 -7.77
N ALA A 143 9.81 -15.48 -8.30
CA ALA A 143 9.49 -16.52 -9.26
C ALA A 143 8.52 -17.58 -8.71
N GLU A 144 8.64 -17.95 -7.43
CA GLU A 144 7.73 -18.90 -6.79
C GLU A 144 6.33 -18.32 -6.61
N LEU A 145 6.24 -17.04 -6.20
CA LEU A 145 4.96 -16.35 -6.04
C LEU A 145 4.26 -16.10 -7.38
N ALA A 146 5.01 -15.78 -8.42
CA ALA A 146 4.49 -15.50 -9.75
C ALA A 146 4.00 -16.78 -10.47
N ALA A 147 4.63 -17.93 -10.21
CA ALA A 147 4.27 -19.19 -10.85
C ALA A 147 2.82 -19.63 -10.61
N ALA A 148 2.21 -19.19 -9.50
CA ALA A 148 0.82 -19.46 -9.16
C ALA A 148 -0.19 -18.47 -9.79
N ALA A 149 0.29 -17.41 -10.47
CA ALA A 149 -0.55 -16.26 -10.82
C ALA A 149 -0.50 -15.85 -12.30
N ASP A 150 0.12 -16.65 -13.17
CA ASP A 150 0.26 -16.37 -14.61
C ASP A 150 0.81 -14.96 -14.89
N VAL A 151 1.88 -14.60 -14.20
CA VAL A 151 2.56 -13.30 -14.32
C VAL A 151 3.71 -13.41 -15.32
N ASP A 152 3.85 -12.39 -16.16
CA ASP A 152 4.90 -12.31 -17.18
C ASP A 152 6.31 -12.36 -16.55
N ASP A 153 7.22 -13.13 -17.12
CA ASP A 153 8.60 -13.26 -16.67
C ASP A 153 9.34 -11.92 -16.58
N SER A 154 8.97 -10.95 -17.42
CA SER A 154 9.54 -9.60 -17.38
C SER A 154 9.18 -8.85 -16.11
N VAL A 155 8.00 -9.12 -15.52
CA VAL A 155 7.60 -8.56 -14.22
C VAL A 155 8.42 -9.18 -13.10
N VAL A 156 8.65 -10.50 -13.15
CA VAL A 156 9.51 -11.21 -12.18
C VAL A 156 10.93 -10.64 -12.23
N ALA A 157 11.51 -10.52 -13.43
CA ALA A 157 12.85 -9.97 -13.61
C ALA A 157 12.96 -8.53 -13.09
N LEU A 158 11.93 -7.69 -13.30
CA LEU A 158 11.86 -6.34 -12.78
C LEU A 158 11.82 -6.30 -11.24
N LEU A 159 11.08 -7.22 -10.63
CA LEU A 159 11.00 -7.36 -9.18
C LEU A 159 12.33 -7.82 -8.59
N ASP A 160 12.97 -8.83 -9.17
CA ASP A 160 14.30 -9.32 -8.75
C ASP A 160 15.36 -8.22 -8.86
N GLU A 161 15.32 -7.39 -9.91
CA GLU A 161 16.27 -6.29 -10.11
C GLU A 161 16.07 -5.15 -9.11
N ARG A 162 14.81 -4.81 -8.75
CA ARG A 162 14.49 -3.51 -8.11
C ARG A 162 13.93 -3.58 -6.72
N SER A 163 13.53 -4.76 -6.24
CA SER A 163 13.09 -4.91 -4.86
C SER A 163 14.25 -4.76 -3.90
N VAL A 164 13.97 -4.15 -2.75
CA VAL A 164 14.95 -3.97 -1.67
C VAL A 164 14.37 -4.49 -0.36
N ALA A 165 15.26 -4.89 0.55
CA ALA A 165 14.82 -5.41 1.85
C ALA A 165 14.04 -4.33 2.64
N GLN A 166 12.92 -4.73 3.24
CA GLN A 166 12.02 -3.88 4.02
C GLN A 166 12.59 -3.66 5.43
N PRO A 167 12.73 -2.42 5.93
CA PRO A 167 13.01 -2.19 7.35
C PRO A 167 11.95 -2.85 8.23
N TRP A 168 12.37 -3.81 9.08
CA TRP A 168 11.41 -4.67 9.78
C TRP A 168 10.58 -3.94 10.83
N ALA A 169 11.14 -2.89 11.45
CA ALA A 169 10.40 -2.04 12.38
C ALA A 169 9.14 -1.42 11.75
N THR A 170 9.09 -1.24 10.42
CA THR A 170 7.90 -0.74 9.72
C THR A 170 6.72 -1.71 9.78
N ALA A 171 6.99 -3.02 9.85
CA ALA A 171 5.98 -4.07 9.94
C ALA A 171 5.48 -4.30 11.36
N THR A 172 6.36 -4.10 12.36
CA THR A 172 6.12 -4.44 13.76
C THR A 172 5.77 -3.24 14.64
N SER A 173 5.90 -2.02 14.13
CA SER A 173 5.44 -0.83 14.84
C SER A 173 3.92 -0.69 14.73
N PRO A 174 3.22 -0.39 15.85
CA PRO A 174 1.78 -0.24 15.86
C PRO A 174 1.35 1.03 15.12
N VAL A 175 0.30 0.95 14.32
CA VAL A 175 -0.34 2.11 13.72
C VAL A 175 -1.04 2.94 14.80
N ARG A 176 -0.96 4.26 14.69
CA ARG A 176 -1.60 5.20 15.62
C ARG A 176 -2.63 6.03 14.87
N LEU A 177 -3.90 5.85 15.22
CA LEU A 177 -5.04 6.47 14.60
C LEU A 177 -5.91 7.17 15.63
N THR A 178 -6.42 8.34 15.28
CA THR A 178 -7.44 9.06 16.06
C THR A 178 -8.85 8.73 15.61
N GLY A 179 -9.01 8.11 14.42
CA GLY A 179 -10.27 7.83 13.76
C GLY A 179 -10.73 8.96 12.82
N ALA A 180 -9.95 10.03 12.67
CA ALA A 180 -10.32 11.16 11.80
C ALA A 180 -10.49 10.72 10.34
N TRP A 181 -9.72 9.73 9.87
CA TRP A 181 -9.77 9.18 8.52
C TRP A 181 -11.08 8.45 8.20
N GLU A 182 -11.83 7.97 9.21
CA GLU A 182 -13.02 7.11 9.01
C GLU A 182 -14.16 7.81 8.27
N LYS A 183 -14.19 9.13 8.28
CA LYS A 183 -15.17 9.93 7.54
C LYS A 183 -14.86 10.11 6.06
N LEU A 184 -13.66 9.73 5.61
CA LEU A 184 -13.26 9.84 4.21
C LEU A 184 -13.94 8.76 3.36
N PRO A 185 -14.33 9.09 2.11
CA PRO A 185 -14.74 8.10 1.12
C PRO A 185 -13.62 7.10 0.85
N ARG A 186 -13.99 5.82 0.67
CA ARG A 186 -13.04 4.72 0.48
C ARG A 186 -13.35 3.92 -0.77
N LEU A 187 -12.32 3.65 -1.56
CA LEU A 187 -12.37 2.72 -2.68
C LEU A 187 -11.43 1.55 -2.39
N GLY A 188 -11.93 0.33 -2.44
CA GLY A 188 -11.12 -0.88 -2.47
C GLY A 188 -10.99 -1.39 -3.89
N VAL A 189 -9.77 -1.52 -4.40
CA VAL A 189 -9.47 -2.19 -5.66
C VAL A 189 -8.89 -3.55 -5.31
N LEU A 190 -9.68 -4.59 -5.48
CA LEU A 190 -9.40 -5.93 -4.98
C LEU A 190 -8.91 -6.83 -6.11
N SER A 191 -7.75 -7.47 -5.91
CA SER A 191 -7.10 -8.29 -6.92
C SER A 191 -7.05 -9.77 -6.55
N SER A 192 -6.61 -10.09 -5.34
CA SER A 192 -6.43 -11.46 -4.84
C SER A 192 -7.63 -11.98 -4.05
N PHE A 193 -8.57 -11.12 -3.71
CA PHE A 193 -9.83 -11.47 -3.04
C PHE A 193 -10.99 -10.60 -3.55
N THR A 194 -12.25 -11.02 -3.28
CA THR A 194 -13.46 -10.35 -3.77
C THR A 194 -14.03 -9.36 -2.74
N ALA A 195 -14.95 -8.51 -3.18
CA ALA A 195 -15.70 -7.61 -2.30
C ALA A 195 -16.57 -8.38 -1.28
N GLU A 196 -17.09 -9.57 -1.65
CA GLU A 196 -17.81 -10.44 -0.73
C GLU A 196 -16.87 -10.97 0.36
N GLN A 197 -15.66 -11.42 -0.01
CA GLN A 197 -14.64 -11.86 0.94
C GLN A 197 -14.20 -10.72 1.86
N ALA A 198 -14.02 -9.49 1.34
CA ALA A 198 -13.69 -8.32 2.15
C ALA A 198 -14.75 -8.06 3.23
N ARG A 199 -16.04 -8.08 2.85
CA ARG A 199 -17.15 -7.92 3.81
C ARG A 199 -17.24 -9.07 4.80
N GLY A 200 -16.98 -10.31 4.34
CA GLY A 200 -16.92 -11.48 5.21
C GLY A 200 -15.79 -11.39 6.24
N MET A 201 -14.60 -10.97 5.82
CA MET A 201 -13.46 -10.71 6.73
C MET A 201 -13.80 -9.60 7.74
N ALA A 202 -14.42 -8.51 7.31
CA ALA A 202 -14.82 -7.44 8.22
C ALA A 202 -15.78 -7.90 9.32
N ALA A 203 -16.67 -8.84 8.99
CA ALA A 203 -17.64 -9.40 9.94
C ALA A 203 -17.01 -10.43 10.90
N ALA A 204 -16.02 -11.22 10.43
CA ALA A 204 -15.49 -12.37 11.14
C ALA A 204 -14.15 -12.09 11.85
N VAL A 205 -13.34 -11.16 11.35
CA VAL A 205 -11.97 -10.90 11.80
C VAL A 205 -11.88 -9.49 12.39
N PRO A 206 -11.67 -9.33 13.69
CA PRO A 206 -11.59 -8.00 14.33
C PRO A 206 -10.56 -7.06 13.70
N LEU A 207 -9.47 -7.61 13.18
CA LEU A 207 -8.41 -6.86 12.50
C LEU A 207 -8.90 -6.22 11.19
N CYS A 208 -9.88 -6.84 10.53
CA CYS A 208 -10.44 -6.40 9.24
C CYS A 208 -11.73 -5.56 9.40
N ARG A 209 -12.16 -5.24 10.63
CA ARG A 209 -13.47 -4.61 10.91
C ARG A 209 -13.75 -3.34 10.12
N HIS A 210 -12.73 -2.63 9.69
CA HIS A 210 -12.86 -1.40 8.91
C HIS A 210 -13.03 -1.61 7.40
N MET A 211 -13.04 -2.87 6.93
CA MET A 211 -13.24 -3.21 5.50
C MET A 211 -14.72 -3.29 5.10
N ALA A 212 -15.64 -2.72 5.87
CA ALA A 212 -17.06 -2.64 5.54
C ALA A 212 -17.65 -1.31 6.04
N GLY A 213 -18.86 -0.98 5.54
CA GLY A 213 -19.61 0.23 5.88
C GLY A 213 -19.99 1.05 4.64
N ASP A 214 -20.88 2.03 4.83
CA ASP A 214 -21.51 2.81 3.74
C ASP A 214 -20.52 3.70 2.96
N SER A 215 -19.38 4.02 3.55
CA SER A 215 -18.32 4.83 2.91
C SER A 215 -17.39 4.01 1.99
N TRP A 216 -17.64 2.70 1.83
CA TRP A 216 -16.89 1.84 0.94
C TRP A 216 -17.55 1.66 -0.42
N HIS A 217 -16.77 1.84 -1.47
CA HIS A 217 -16.99 1.31 -2.80
C HIS A 217 -15.95 0.26 -3.12
N TYR A 218 -16.32 -0.81 -3.84
CA TYR A 218 -15.39 -1.86 -4.25
C TYR A 218 -15.40 -2.05 -5.76
N GLU A 219 -14.22 -2.11 -6.34
CA GLU A 219 -13.96 -2.53 -7.71
C GLU A 219 -13.09 -3.80 -7.68
N GLU A 220 -13.47 -4.80 -8.45
CA GLU A 220 -12.71 -6.03 -8.57
C GLU A 220 -11.87 -6.03 -9.84
N LEU A 221 -10.55 -6.26 -9.68
CA LEU A 221 -9.58 -6.41 -10.75
C LEU A 221 -8.85 -7.74 -10.55
N PRO A 222 -9.48 -8.89 -10.86
CA PRO A 222 -8.91 -10.19 -10.59
C PRO A 222 -7.56 -10.38 -11.28
N THR A 223 -6.50 -10.39 -10.49
CA THR A 223 -5.13 -10.59 -10.92
C THR A 223 -4.25 -10.89 -9.71
N TRP A 224 -2.94 -10.85 -9.87
CA TRP A 224 -1.97 -11.00 -8.81
C TRP A 224 -2.01 -9.84 -7.80
N HIS A 225 -1.42 -10.07 -6.60
CA HIS A 225 -1.37 -9.08 -5.50
C HIS A 225 -0.77 -7.70 -5.90
N TRP A 226 -0.06 -7.61 -7.01
CA TRP A 226 0.58 -6.39 -7.52
C TRP A 226 -0.05 -5.92 -8.84
N PRO A 227 -1.33 -5.46 -8.83
CA PRO A 227 -2.04 -5.06 -10.07
C PRO A 227 -1.37 -3.91 -10.81
N MET A 228 -0.59 -3.06 -10.12
CA MET A 228 0.18 -1.99 -10.76
C MET A 228 1.27 -2.52 -11.71
N LEU A 229 1.66 -3.79 -11.59
CA LEU A 229 2.63 -4.47 -12.46
C LEU A 229 1.94 -5.41 -13.46
N SER A 230 0.92 -6.18 -13.04
CA SER A 230 0.26 -7.16 -13.88
C SER A 230 -0.88 -6.58 -14.75
N ARG A 231 -1.60 -5.57 -14.28
CA ARG A 231 -2.76 -4.94 -14.95
C ARG A 231 -2.73 -3.41 -14.84
N PRO A 232 -1.61 -2.74 -15.20
CA PRO A 232 -1.44 -1.30 -14.96
C PRO A 232 -2.45 -0.43 -15.69
N ALA A 233 -2.87 -0.81 -16.89
CA ALA A 233 -3.81 -0.02 -17.70
C ALA A 233 -5.22 -0.06 -17.10
N GLU A 234 -5.69 -1.24 -16.70
CA GLU A 234 -6.99 -1.43 -16.07
C GLU A 234 -7.04 -0.77 -14.69
N LEU A 235 -5.97 -0.90 -13.90
CA LEU A 235 -5.87 -0.20 -12.62
C LEU A 235 -5.93 1.32 -12.80
N ALA A 236 -5.25 1.86 -13.82
CA ALA A 236 -5.31 3.28 -14.13
C ALA A 236 -6.72 3.73 -14.53
N GLN A 237 -7.50 2.90 -15.26
CA GLN A 237 -8.89 3.22 -15.60
C GLN A 237 -9.79 3.24 -14.36
N ILE A 238 -9.64 2.30 -13.44
CA ILE A 238 -10.36 2.28 -12.16
C ILE A 238 -10.04 3.55 -11.37
N LEU A 239 -8.75 3.89 -11.24
CA LEU A 239 -8.33 5.09 -10.53
C LEU A 239 -8.82 6.38 -11.21
N HIS A 240 -8.84 6.44 -12.54
CA HIS A 240 -9.41 7.56 -13.30
C HIS A 240 -10.91 7.77 -12.98
N GLY A 241 -11.65 6.69 -12.79
CA GLY A 241 -13.05 6.70 -12.36
C GLY A 241 -13.24 7.04 -10.87
N ALA A 242 -12.20 6.91 -10.06
CA ALA A 242 -12.23 7.25 -8.65
C ALA A 242 -12.41 8.77 -8.49
N ARG A 243 -13.62 9.19 -8.16
CA ARG A 243 -13.94 10.60 -7.85
C ARG A 243 -14.55 10.65 -6.46
N PRO A 244 -14.14 11.62 -5.65
CA PRO A 244 -14.90 11.94 -4.45
C PRO A 244 -16.32 12.22 -4.88
N THR A 245 -17.29 11.45 -4.38
CA THR A 245 -18.70 11.84 -4.46
C THR A 245 -18.85 13.11 -3.64
N ALA A 246 -19.27 14.19 -4.32
CA ALA A 246 -19.55 15.48 -3.71
C ALA A 246 -20.64 15.35 -2.63
#